data_be5b3a0ee388523e62a85766d765837f
#
_entry.id   be5b3a0ee388523e62a85766d765837f
#
_cell.length_a   1.000
_cell.length_b   1.000
_cell.length_c   1.000
_cell.angle_alpha   90.00
_cell.angle_beta   90.00
_cell.angle_gamma   90.00
#
_symmetry.space_group_name_H-M   'P 1'
#
loop_
_entity.id
_entity.type
_entity.pdbx_description
1 polymer ?
#
loop_
_entity_poly.entity_id
_entity_poly.type
_entity_poly.pdbx_seq_one_letter_code
_entity_poly.pdbx_strand_id
1 'polypeptide(L)'
;ALSVFGLVPAALTGIDMEAFMAHARAAEEACSEDAIDNPAINLAAFLYDNYLKGRNKFSFLTPKRGRVLGLWIEQLVAESLGKNGEGILPNIEIDSLLLTEDPGDRSIIMYQTQTDLWDERRNFEMSLAYIDNAIPRLNYRIDTVEELAEHFVMWEYAIAMCGYLMQVCPFDQPDVASAKAEVLDILKNGQPE
;
A
#
# COMPACT_ATOMS: atom_id res chain seq x y z
N ALA A 1 6.24 1.55 -9.74
CA ALA A 1 7.52 1.93 -9.13
C ALA A 1 8.71 1.39 -9.93
N LEU A 2 8.67 0.14 -10.38
CA LEU A 2 9.77 -0.57 -11.05
C LEU A 2 9.86 -0.32 -12.58
N SER A 3 9.22 0.71 -13.11
CA SER A 3 9.37 1.12 -14.50
C SER A 3 10.59 2.03 -14.69
N VAL A 4 10.98 2.27 -15.94
CA VAL A 4 12.07 3.18 -16.31
C VAL A 4 11.89 4.57 -15.65
N PHE A 5 10.65 5.05 -15.52
CA PHE A 5 10.34 6.32 -14.85
C PHE A 5 10.67 6.34 -13.36
N GLY A 6 10.62 5.19 -12.68
CA GLY A 6 11.04 5.07 -11.28
C GLY A 6 12.53 4.74 -11.13
N LEU A 7 13.04 3.82 -11.96
CA LEU A 7 14.41 3.32 -11.82
C LEU A 7 15.48 4.37 -12.18
N VAL A 8 15.25 5.20 -13.21
CA VAL A 8 16.21 6.25 -13.59
C VAL A 8 16.41 7.28 -12.49
N PRO A 9 15.37 7.90 -11.90
CA PRO A 9 15.54 8.77 -10.74
C PRO A 9 16.21 8.08 -9.55
N ALA A 10 15.85 6.83 -9.25
CA ALA A 10 16.45 6.06 -8.18
C ALA A 10 17.98 5.92 -8.36
N ALA A 11 18.41 5.57 -9.56
CA ALA A 11 19.83 5.49 -9.90
C ALA A 11 20.55 6.85 -9.75
N LEU A 12 19.91 7.94 -10.17
CA LEU A 12 20.46 9.29 -10.07
C LEU A 12 20.57 9.79 -8.62
N THR A 13 19.78 9.24 -7.69
CA THR A 13 19.87 9.55 -6.25
C THR A 13 20.91 8.71 -5.51
N GLY A 14 21.59 7.77 -6.20
CA GLY A 14 22.67 6.99 -5.64
C GLY A 14 22.24 5.68 -4.96
N ILE A 15 21.03 5.20 -5.23
CA ILE A 15 20.58 3.87 -4.79
C ILE A 15 21.42 2.81 -5.51
N ASP A 16 21.86 1.77 -4.79
CA ASP A 16 22.50 0.61 -5.39
C ASP A 16 21.48 -0.16 -6.24
N MET A 17 21.50 0.10 -7.55
CA MET A 17 20.54 -0.50 -8.48
C MET A 17 20.74 -2.00 -8.66
N GLU A 18 21.94 -2.52 -8.45
CA GLU A 18 22.19 -3.96 -8.52
C GLU A 18 21.50 -4.68 -7.35
N ALA A 19 21.72 -4.20 -6.13
CA ALA A 19 21.06 -4.68 -4.93
C ALA A 19 19.54 -4.49 -5.01
N PHE A 20 19.07 -3.30 -5.40
CA PHE A 20 17.65 -2.98 -5.56
C PHE A 20 16.94 -3.95 -6.51
N MET A 21 17.53 -4.23 -7.68
CA MET A 21 16.96 -5.16 -8.65
C MET A 21 17.10 -6.63 -8.23
N ALA A 22 18.10 -6.96 -7.39
CA ALA A 22 18.21 -8.30 -6.81
C ALA A 22 17.05 -8.55 -5.84
N HIS A 23 16.72 -7.60 -4.97
CA HIS A 23 15.56 -7.64 -4.09
C HIS A 23 14.24 -7.75 -4.87
N ALA A 24 14.06 -6.98 -5.94
CA ALA A 24 12.87 -7.08 -6.77
C ALA A 24 12.70 -8.48 -7.39
N ARG A 25 13.78 -9.08 -7.92
CA ARG A 25 13.72 -10.42 -8.52
C ARG A 25 13.43 -11.50 -7.48
N ALA A 26 14.05 -11.43 -6.30
CA ALA A 26 13.78 -12.37 -5.21
C ALA A 26 12.30 -12.30 -4.77
N ALA A 27 11.74 -11.12 -4.68
CA ALA A 27 10.34 -10.93 -4.36
C ALA A 27 9.40 -11.43 -5.48
N GLU A 28 9.75 -11.21 -6.75
CA GLU A 28 8.99 -11.74 -7.89
C GLU A 28 8.94 -13.27 -7.86
N GLU A 29 10.08 -13.92 -7.59
CA GLU A 29 10.17 -15.37 -7.42
C GLU A 29 9.26 -15.84 -6.28
N ALA A 30 9.42 -15.28 -5.08
CA ALA A 30 8.61 -15.62 -3.91
C ALA A 30 7.11 -15.36 -4.10
N CYS A 31 6.73 -14.26 -4.74
CA CYS A 31 5.32 -13.91 -4.99
C CYS A 31 4.67 -14.74 -6.11
N SER A 32 5.48 -15.38 -6.98
CA SER A 32 4.99 -16.23 -8.08
C SER A 32 4.74 -17.67 -7.65
N GLU A 33 5.25 -18.09 -6.51
CA GLU A 33 5.11 -19.45 -6.01
C GLU A 33 3.73 -19.70 -5.38
N ASP A 34 3.15 -20.88 -5.63
CA ASP A 34 1.97 -21.37 -4.91
C ASP A 34 2.39 -22.00 -3.57
N ALA A 35 2.76 -21.16 -2.64
CA ALA A 35 3.31 -21.56 -1.35
C ALA A 35 2.62 -20.80 -0.19
N ILE A 36 2.52 -21.45 0.98
CA ILE A 36 1.85 -20.89 2.16
C ILE A 36 2.58 -19.65 2.73
N ASP A 37 3.86 -19.54 2.47
CA ASP A 37 4.74 -18.44 2.88
C ASP A 37 4.89 -17.34 1.80
N ASN A 38 4.13 -17.45 0.68
CA ASN A 38 4.10 -16.41 -0.33
C ASN A 38 3.64 -15.08 0.27
N PRO A 39 4.48 -14.04 0.26
CA PRO A 39 4.19 -12.78 0.95
C PRO A 39 3.02 -12.00 0.33
N ALA A 40 2.82 -12.12 -0.98
CA ALA A 40 1.71 -11.45 -1.67
C ALA A 40 0.37 -12.14 -1.37
N ILE A 41 0.34 -13.48 -1.32
CA ILE A 41 -0.84 -14.24 -0.90
C ILE A 41 -1.22 -13.88 0.54
N ASN A 42 -0.26 -13.82 1.44
CA ASN A 42 -0.50 -13.47 2.84
C ASN A 42 -1.06 -12.05 3.00
N LEU A 43 -0.52 -11.08 2.28
CA LEU A 43 -1.04 -9.71 2.27
C LEU A 43 -2.44 -9.64 1.67
N ALA A 44 -2.67 -10.27 0.51
CA ALA A 44 -3.97 -10.31 -0.15
C ALA A 44 -5.04 -10.97 0.74
N ALA A 45 -4.72 -12.10 1.35
CA ALA A 45 -5.60 -12.80 2.28
C ALA A 45 -5.95 -11.93 3.49
N PHE A 46 -4.97 -11.24 4.07
CA PHE A 46 -5.21 -10.32 5.19
C PHE A 46 -6.16 -9.18 4.79
N LEU A 47 -5.92 -8.53 3.67
CA LEU A 47 -6.76 -7.43 3.19
C LEU A 47 -8.18 -7.89 2.90
N TYR A 48 -8.32 -8.99 2.15
CA TYR A 48 -9.61 -9.51 1.74
C TYR A 48 -10.42 -10.11 2.90
N ASP A 49 -9.79 -10.85 3.82
CA ASP A 49 -10.45 -11.38 5.01
C ASP A 49 -11.01 -10.25 5.91
N ASN A 50 -10.23 -9.17 6.09
CA ASN A 50 -10.70 -7.99 6.82
C ASN A 50 -11.85 -7.30 6.08
N TYR A 51 -11.75 -7.15 4.75
CA TYR A 51 -12.83 -6.58 3.93
C TYR A 51 -14.14 -7.37 4.08
N LEU A 52 -14.09 -8.70 4.02
CA LEU A 52 -15.27 -9.56 4.23
C LEU A 52 -15.88 -9.42 5.62
N LYS A 53 -15.11 -9.05 6.61
CA LYS A 53 -15.54 -8.80 8.00
C LYS A 53 -16.02 -7.36 8.23
N GLY A 54 -16.18 -6.57 7.17
CA GLY A 54 -16.60 -5.17 7.25
C GLY A 54 -15.47 -4.19 7.60
N ARG A 55 -14.21 -4.65 7.67
CA ARG A 55 -13.03 -3.82 7.87
C ARG A 55 -12.48 -3.38 6.52
N ASN A 56 -13.19 -2.47 5.88
CA ASN A 56 -12.85 -1.97 4.55
C ASN A 56 -11.83 -0.82 4.56
N LYS A 57 -11.18 -0.59 5.69
CA LYS A 57 -10.11 0.41 5.85
C LYS A 57 -8.87 -0.25 6.44
N PHE A 58 -7.71 0.27 6.10
CA PHE A 58 -6.52 -0.01 6.89
C PHE A 58 -5.73 1.26 7.19
N SER A 59 -5.21 1.32 8.42
CA SER A 59 -4.29 2.37 8.84
C SER A 59 -2.87 1.94 8.55
N PHE A 60 -2.16 2.75 7.74
CA PHE A 60 -0.75 2.54 7.44
C PHE A 60 0.09 3.29 8.47
N LEU A 61 0.78 2.54 9.32
CA LEU A 61 1.63 3.08 10.35
C LEU A 61 3.09 2.92 9.98
N THR A 62 3.83 4.01 10.00
CA THR A 62 5.26 4.00 9.69
C THR A 62 5.94 5.20 10.34
N PRO A 63 7.24 5.09 10.68
CA PRO A 63 8.05 6.27 10.98
C PRO A 63 8.02 7.27 9.83
N LYS A 64 8.27 8.53 10.12
CA LYS A 64 8.13 9.66 9.19
C LYS A 64 8.74 9.42 7.79
N ARG A 65 9.89 8.76 7.73
CA ARG A 65 10.58 8.45 6.46
C ARG A 65 9.82 7.45 5.58
N GLY A 66 9.10 6.50 6.17
CA GLY A 66 8.29 5.52 5.45
C GLY A 66 6.99 6.08 4.87
N ARG A 67 6.62 7.31 5.22
CA ARG A 67 5.35 7.93 4.79
C ARG A 67 5.21 8.00 3.26
N VAL A 68 6.32 8.19 2.54
CA VAL A 68 6.29 8.25 1.08
C VAL A 68 5.88 6.90 0.48
N LEU A 69 6.32 5.78 1.07
CA LEU A 69 5.85 4.45 0.72
C LEU A 69 4.34 4.32 0.97
N GLY A 70 3.86 4.83 2.11
CA GLY A 70 2.42 4.85 2.42
C GLY A 70 1.59 5.58 1.37
N LEU A 71 2.03 6.75 0.91
CA LEU A 71 1.34 7.51 -0.14
C LEU A 71 1.29 6.74 -1.48
N TRP A 72 2.35 6.02 -1.82
CA TRP A 72 2.36 5.16 -3.01
C TRP A 72 1.38 3.98 -2.86
N ILE A 73 1.36 3.33 -1.69
CA ILE A 73 0.42 2.24 -1.38
C ILE A 73 -1.02 2.76 -1.41
N GLU A 74 -1.28 3.95 -0.84
CA GLU A 74 -2.59 4.59 -0.87
C GLU A 74 -3.10 4.73 -2.30
N GLN A 75 -2.28 5.30 -3.18
CA GLN A 75 -2.63 5.45 -4.58
C GLN A 75 -2.85 4.09 -5.26
N LEU A 76 -1.93 3.13 -5.08
CA LEU A 76 -2.04 1.80 -5.67
C LEU A 76 -3.36 1.12 -5.28
N VAL A 77 -3.67 1.09 -3.99
CA VAL A 77 -4.86 0.39 -3.47
C VAL A 77 -6.14 1.10 -3.90
N ALA A 78 -6.22 2.42 -3.70
CA ALA A 78 -7.41 3.19 -4.00
C ALA A 78 -7.77 3.16 -5.49
N GLU A 79 -6.81 3.34 -6.38
CA GLU A 79 -7.05 3.32 -7.82
C GLU A 79 -7.34 1.91 -8.37
N SER A 80 -6.72 0.88 -7.79
CA SER A 80 -6.89 -0.49 -8.28
C SER A 80 -8.16 -1.15 -7.77
N LEU A 81 -8.54 -0.94 -6.50
CA LEU A 81 -9.64 -1.65 -5.85
C LEU A 81 -10.89 -0.79 -5.63
N GLY A 82 -10.76 0.56 -5.63
CA GLY A 82 -11.89 1.48 -5.41
C GLY A 82 -12.74 1.62 -6.67
N LYS A 83 -13.72 0.74 -6.86
CA LYS A 83 -14.57 0.70 -8.06
C LYS A 83 -16.02 0.35 -7.71
N ASN A 84 -16.95 0.96 -8.43
CA ASN A 84 -18.39 0.69 -8.27
C ASN A 84 -18.94 0.94 -6.86
N GLY A 85 -18.32 1.85 -6.09
CA GLY A 85 -18.71 2.14 -4.71
C GLY A 85 -18.17 1.15 -3.68
N GLU A 86 -17.39 0.16 -4.10
CA GLU A 86 -16.69 -0.80 -3.27
C GLU A 86 -15.19 -0.50 -3.24
N GLY A 87 -14.48 -1.03 -2.26
CA GLY A 87 -13.03 -0.88 -2.19
C GLY A 87 -12.46 -1.02 -0.79
N ILE A 88 -11.14 -1.00 -0.72
CA ILE A 88 -10.38 -0.92 0.52
C ILE A 88 -9.75 0.46 0.58
N LEU A 89 -10.01 1.20 1.66
CA LEU A 89 -9.51 2.56 1.84
C LEU A 89 -8.24 2.55 2.69
N PRO A 90 -7.08 2.87 2.11
CA PRO A 90 -5.86 3.12 2.87
C PRO A 90 -5.94 4.47 3.58
N ASN A 91 -5.46 4.53 4.80
CA ASN A 91 -5.33 5.75 5.58
C ASN A 91 -3.91 5.87 6.13
N ILE A 92 -3.19 6.92 5.71
CA ILE A 92 -1.82 7.16 6.18
C ILE A 92 -1.89 7.89 7.51
N GLU A 93 -1.80 7.14 8.60
CA GLU A 93 -1.88 7.71 9.94
C GLU A 93 -0.63 8.49 10.31
N ILE A 94 -0.86 9.66 10.87
CA ILE A 94 0.18 10.52 11.42
C ILE A 94 0.27 10.33 12.93
N ASP A 95 -0.85 9.96 13.56
CA ASP A 95 -0.98 9.82 14.99
C ASP A 95 -1.65 8.49 15.38
N SER A 96 -0.88 7.63 16.03
CA SER A 96 -1.38 6.34 16.52
C SER A 96 -2.39 6.47 17.66
N LEU A 97 -2.53 7.65 18.28
CA LEU A 97 -3.55 7.90 19.31
C LEU A 97 -4.98 7.74 18.77
N LEU A 98 -5.17 7.86 17.46
CA LEU A 98 -6.45 7.60 16.80
C LEU A 98 -6.83 6.10 16.76
N LEU A 99 -5.92 5.22 17.17
CA LEU A 99 -6.07 3.76 17.14
C LEU A 99 -6.17 3.16 18.57
N THR A 100 -6.48 3.97 19.56
CA THR A 100 -6.63 3.52 20.96
C THR A 100 -7.89 2.68 21.19
N GLU A 101 -8.85 2.76 20.28
CA GLU A 101 -10.07 1.97 20.31
C GLU A 101 -10.30 1.32 18.94
N ASP A 102 -10.81 0.09 18.91
CA ASP A 102 -11.18 -0.57 17.67
C ASP A 102 -12.55 -0.05 17.18
N PRO A 103 -12.61 0.72 16.08
CA PRO A 103 -13.88 1.18 15.51
C PRO A 103 -14.65 0.07 14.79
N GLY A 104 -14.08 -1.14 14.68
CA GLY A 104 -14.68 -2.30 14.00
C GLY A 104 -14.56 -2.29 12.47
N ASP A 105 -14.10 -1.20 11.85
CA ASP A 105 -14.08 -1.02 10.39
C ASP A 105 -12.68 -0.96 9.77
N ARG A 106 -11.61 -1.19 10.56
CA ARG A 106 -10.22 -1.07 10.11
C ARG A 106 -9.32 -2.21 10.57
N SER A 107 -8.25 -2.39 9.83
CA SER A 107 -7.06 -3.16 10.18
C SER A 107 -5.83 -2.25 10.20
N ILE A 108 -4.67 -2.78 10.55
CA ILE A 108 -3.41 -2.03 10.61
C ILE A 108 -2.36 -2.73 9.75
N ILE A 109 -1.64 -1.97 8.94
CA ILE A 109 -0.40 -2.40 8.29
C ILE A 109 0.71 -1.50 8.77
N MET A 110 1.68 -2.10 9.45
CA MET A 110 2.75 -1.38 10.11
C MET A 110 4.11 -1.68 9.46
N TYR A 111 4.85 -0.63 9.17
CA TYR A 111 6.22 -0.71 8.68
C TYR A 111 7.20 -0.16 9.72
N GLN A 112 8.25 -0.92 10.01
CA GLN A 112 9.33 -0.53 10.88
C GLN A 112 10.61 -0.42 10.07
N THR A 113 11.50 0.51 10.42
CA THR A 113 12.79 0.68 9.79
C THR A 113 13.89 0.79 10.85
N GLN A 114 15.10 0.29 10.57
CA GLN A 114 16.24 0.47 11.48
C GLN A 114 16.93 1.83 11.34
N THR A 115 16.73 2.48 10.19
CA THR A 115 17.46 3.70 9.81
C THR A 115 16.89 4.99 10.38
N ASP A 116 15.84 4.89 11.20
CA ASP A 116 15.23 6.06 11.81
C ASP A 116 16.16 6.69 12.85
N LEU A 117 16.11 8.02 12.93
CA LEU A 117 16.70 8.74 14.03
C LEU A 117 16.15 8.19 15.36
N TRP A 118 17.01 8.02 16.34
CA TRP A 118 16.68 7.43 17.64
C TRP A 118 15.39 7.99 18.24
N ASP A 119 15.19 9.30 18.19
CA ASP A 119 14.05 9.96 18.78
C ASP A 119 12.75 9.64 18.03
N GLU A 120 12.75 9.58 16.70
CA GLU A 120 11.59 9.20 15.90
C GLU A 120 11.20 7.74 16.16
N ARG A 121 12.18 6.84 16.20
CA ARG A 121 11.94 5.42 16.49
C ARG A 121 11.34 5.23 17.88
N ARG A 122 11.89 5.87 18.90
CA ARG A 122 11.40 5.77 20.28
C ARG A 122 9.96 6.29 20.41
N ASN A 123 9.67 7.43 19.81
CA ASN A 123 8.34 8.01 19.84
C ASN A 123 7.33 7.10 19.12
N PHE A 124 7.72 6.53 17.98
CA PHE A 124 6.90 5.59 17.24
C PHE A 124 6.65 4.30 18.05
N GLU A 125 7.68 3.68 18.61
CA GLU A 125 7.56 2.48 19.45
C GLU A 125 6.70 2.74 20.70
N MET A 126 6.83 3.90 21.32
CA MET A 126 5.98 4.28 22.47
C MET A 126 4.52 4.44 22.06
N SER A 127 4.26 5.02 20.90
CA SER A 127 2.90 5.21 20.39
C SER A 127 2.21 3.88 20.09
N LEU A 128 2.95 2.86 19.67
CA LEU A 128 2.40 1.52 19.41
C LEU A 128 1.83 0.84 20.65
N ALA A 129 2.31 1.22 21.84
CA ALA A 129 1.82 0.67 23.10
C ALA A 129 0.36 1.06 23.42
N TYR A 130 -0.15 2.11 22.78
CA TYR A 130 -1.51 2.59 22.98
C TYR A 130 -2.52 2.05 21.96
N ILE A 131 -2.05 1.31 20.95
CA ILE A 131 -2.95 0.75 19.93
C ILE A 131 -3.74 -0.42 20.54
N ASP A 132 -5.05 -0.42 20.32
CA ASP A 132 -5.90 -1.52 20.74
C ASP A 132 -5.43 -2.85 20.11
N ASN A 133 -5.21 -3.85 20.97
CA ASN A 133 -4.77 -5.19 20.54
C ASN A 133 -5.86 -5.97 19.80
N ALA A 134 -7.12 -5.55 19.86
CA ALA A 134 -8.21 -6.16 19.11
C ALA A 134 -8.15 -5.84 17.60
N ILE A 135 -7.46 -4.76 17.21
CA ILE A 135 -7.33 -4.40 15.81
C ILE A 135 -6.37 -5.37 15.10
N PRO A 136 -6.83 -6.10 14.05
CA PRO A 136 -5.98 -6.98 13.27
C PRO A 136 -4.83 -6.23 12.63
N ARG A 137 -3.60 -6.80 12.67
CA ARG A 137 -2.42 -6.12 12.15
C ARG A 137 -1.44 -7.03 11.44
N LEU A 138 -0.78 -6.48 10.41
CA LEU A 138 0.43 -7.01 9.79
C LEU A 138 1.61 -6.10 10.07
N ASN A 139 2.77 -6.69 10.30
CA ASN A 139 4.01 -5.98 10.57
C ASN A 139 5.04 -6.32 9.50
N TYR A 140 5.62 -5.31 8.90
CA TYR A 140 6.73 -5.41 7.97
C TYR A 140 7.93 -4.64 8.49
N ARG A 141 9.11 -5.00 8.00
CA ARG A 141 10.35 -4.33 8.33
C ARG A 141 11.12 -4.04 7.05
N ILE A 142 11.70 -2.86 6.97
CA ILE A 142 12.61 -2.43 5.90
C ILE A 142 13.84 -1.86 6.57
N ASP A 143 15.00 -2.47 6.36
CA ASP A 143 16.25 -2.07 6.98
C ASP A 143 17.12 -1.22 6.03
N THR A 144 16.96 -1.41 4.72
CA THR A 144 17.67 -0.65 3.70
C THR A 144 16.70 -0.07 2.65
N VAL A 145 17.15 0.90 1.87
CA VAL A 145 16.33 1.49 0.81
C VAL A 145 16.14 0.53 -0.36
N GLU A 146 17.08 -0.38 -0.57
CA GLU A 146 17.05 -1.39 -1.62
C GLU A 146 15.92 -2.41 -1.39
N GLU A 147 15.62 -2.75 -0.14
CA GLU A 147 14.51 -3.64 0.24
C GLU A 147 13.13 -3.07 -0.13
N LEU A 148 13.00 -1.77 -0.40
CA LEU A 148 11.75 -1.20 -0.91
C LEU A 148 11.29 -1.89 -2.21
N ALA A 149 12.23 -2.42 -3.00
CA ALA A 149 11.91 -3.13 -4.23
C ALA A 149 11.06 -4.39 -3.99
N GLU A 150 11.34 -5.13 -2.91
CA GLU A 150 10.54 -6.29 -2.51
C GLU A 150 9.09 -5.88 -2.21
N HIS A 151 8.93 -4.79 -1.48
CA HIS A 151 7.61 -4.31 -1.09
C HIS A 151 6.82 -3.77 -2.27
N PHE A 152 7.46 -3.17 -3.26
CA PHE A 152 6.78 -2.78 -4.49
C PHE A 152 6.21 -4.00 -5.22
N VAL A 153 7.01 -5.05 -5.41
CA VAL A 153 6.56 -6.29 -6.06
C VAL A 153 5.45 -6.94 -5.24
N MET A 154 5.67 -7.15 -3.94
CA MET A 154 4.69 -7.78 -3.06
C MET A 154 3.32 -7.08 -3.10
N TRP A 155 3.29 -5.76 -3.02
CA TRP A 155 2.05 -4.99 -3.06
C TRP A 155 1.36 -5.07 -4.42
N GLU A 156 2.10 -4.97 -5.53
CA GLU A 156 1.53 -5.08 -6.88
C GLU A 156 0.87 -6.44 -7.09
N TYR A 157 1.54 -7.55 -6.69
CA TYR A 157 0.96 -8.89 -6.73
C TYR A 157 -0.25 -9.05 -5.80
N ALA A 158 -0.14 -8.59 -4.55
CA ALA A 158 -1.23 -8.70 -3.58
C ALA A 158 -2.49 -7.94 -4.03
N ILE A 159 -2.34 -6.76 -4.61
CA ILE A 159 -3.47 -5.96 -5.09
C ILE A 159 -4.10 -6.58 -6.34
N ALA A 160 -3.31 -7.19 -7.23
CA ALA A 160 -3.84 -7.97 -8.35
C ALA A 160 -4.69 -9.16 -7.85
N MET A 161 -4.23 -9.88 -6.83
CA MET A 161 -4.97 -10.96 -6.18
C MET A 161 -6.25 -10.46 -5.48
N CYS A 162 -6.17 -9.34 -4.75
CA CYS A 162 -7.34 -8.72 -4.13
C CYS A 162 -8.39 -8.34 -5.18
N GLY A 163 -7.98 -7.76 -6.31
CA GLY A 163 -8.88 -7.44 -7.41
C GLY A 163 -9.63 -8.67 -7.92
N TYR A 164 -8.92 -9.79 -8.09
CA TYR A 164 -9.55 -11.06 -8.46
C TYR A 164 -10.56 -11.52 -7.40
N LEU A 165 -10.20 -11.50 -6.12
CA LEU A 165 -11.06 -11.93 -5.02
C LEU A 165 -12.29 -11.02 -4.85
N MET A 166 -12.15 -9.72 -5.07
CA MET A 166 -13.22 -8.73 -5.01
C MET A 166 -14.02 -8.64 -6.31
N GLN A 167 -13.61 -9.38 -7.35
CA GLN A 167 -14.24 -9.37 -8.67
C GLN A 167 -14.23 -7.98 -9.35
N VAL A 168 -13.17 -7.21 -9.12
CA VAL A 168 -12.89 -5.95 -9.80
C VAL A 168 -11.63 -6.07 -10.67
N CYS A 169 -11.56 -5.35 -11.78
CA CYS A 169 -10.37 -5.30 -12.60
C CYS A 169 -9.38 -4.28 -11.98
N PRO A 170 -8.23 -4.68 -11.42
CA PRO A 170 -7.30 -3.73 -10.80
C PRO A 170 -6.47 -2.94 -11.83
N PHE A 171 -6.57 -3.29 -13.11
CA PHE A 171 -5.73 -2.75 -14.19
C PHE A 171 -6.44 -1.70 -15.05
N ASP A 172 -7.72 -1.42 -14.82
CA ASP A 172 -8.47 -0.38 -15.50
C ASP A 172 -8.76 0.82 -14.56
N GLN A 173 -9.18 1.93 -15.13
CA GLN A 173 -9.54 3.16 -14.40
C GLN A 173 -10.81 3.77 -15.01
N PRO A 174 -11.98 3.13 -14.86
CA PRO A 174 -13.21 3.59 -15.51
C PRO A 174 -13.62 4.99 -15.05
N ASP A 175 -13.45 5.33 -13.78
CA ASP A 175 -13.83 6.64 -13.23
C ASP A 175 -12.95 7.77 -13.80
N VAL A 176 -11.64 7.51 -13.96
CA VAL A 176 -10.73 8.46 -14.60
C VAL A 176 -11.06 8.65 -16.08
N ALA A 177 -11.43 7.57 -16.77
CA ALA A 177 -11.84 7.62 -18.17
C ALA A 177 -13.14 8.42 -18.34
N SER A 178 -14.11 8.22 -17.45
CA SER A 178 -15.39 8.97 -17.41
C SER A 178 -15.14 10.46 -17.16
N ALA A 179 -14.36 10.81 -16.13
CA ALA A 179 -14.02 12.20 -15.82
C ALA A 179 -13.31 12.91 -16.99
N LYS A 180 -12.38 12.23 -17.67
CA LYS A 180 -11.73 12.77 -18.87
C LYS A 180 -12.72 12.98 -20.03
N ALA A 181 -13.66 12.06 -20.22
CA ALA A 181 -14.68 12.20 -21.25
C ALA A 181 -15.60 13.40 -20.99
N GLU A 182 -16.04 13.60 -19.75
CA GLU A 182 -16.83 14.75 -19.33
C GLU A 182 -16.09 16.08 -19.55
N VAL A 183 -14.83 16.16 -19.16
CA VAL A 183 -13.99 17.35 -19.40
C VAL A 183 -13.88 17.64 -20.89
N LEU A 184 -13.66 16.61 -21.73
CA LEU A 184 -13.58 16.80 -23.17
C LEU A 184 -14.91 17.24 -23.77
N ASP A 185 -16.04 16.78 -23.23
CA ASP A 185 -17.38 17.21 -23.66
C ASP A 185 -17.63 18.69 -23.31
N ILE A 186 -17.31 19.09 -22.09
CA ILE A 186 -17.39 20.49 -21.64
C ILE A 186 -16.51 21.41 -22.53
N LEU A 187 -15.30 20.98 -22.84
CA LEU A 187 -14.40 21.75 -23.71
C LEU A 187 -14.91 21.90 -25.14
N LYS A 188 -15.68 20.92 -25.64
CA LYS A 188 -16.25 20.94 -27.00
C LYS A 188 -17.58 21.67 -27.09
N ASN A 189 -18.44 21.47 -26.10
CA ASN A 189 -19.85 21.85 -26.14
C ASN A 189 -20.22 22.96 -25.16
N GLY A 190 -19.30 23.40 -24.29
CA GLY A 190 -19.56 24.36 -23.21
C GLY A 190 -20.09 23.67 -21.94
N GLN A 191 -20.18 24.41 -20.84
CA GLN A 191 -20.77 23.89 -19.60
C GLN A 191 -22.26 23.66 -19.82
N PRO A 192 -22.83 22.53 -19.31
CA PRO A 192 -24.27 22.38 -19.24
C PRO A 192 -24.85 23.48 -18.34
N GLU A 193 -25.97 24.07 -18.77
CA GLU A 193 -26.73 25.08 -18.01
C GLU A 193 -27.28 24.56 -16.70
#